data_9c78a741c33cae3800c192b0ab6f7e59
#
_entry.id   9c78a741c33cae3800c192b0ab6f7e59
#
_cell.length_a   1.000
_cell.length_b   1.000
_cell.length_c   1.000
_cell.angle_alpha   90.00
_cell.angle_beta   90.00
_cell.angle_gamma   90.00
#
_symmetry.space_group_name_H-M   'P 1'
#
loop_
_entity.id
_entity.type
_entity.pdbx_description
1 polymer ?
#
loop_
_entity_poly.entity_id
_entity_poly.type
_entity_poly.pdbx_seq_one_letter_code
_entity_poly.pdbx_strand_id
1 'polypeptide(L)'
;MKLNLKTIALITGFSIVLACTSHHHKKTGMKHQISKQMTAAEILGNPNYLAISYGGYREQSRSIQPSIPQLKEDIKILYAMGIRILRTYNVQPELPHAANVLEAISQLKKEDPSFEMYVMLGAWIDCLHAWTDKTPNHDVESDQNEKEIKRAVVLANKYPSIVKIIAVGNEAMVRWATSYYVQPNVILKYVNYLQNLKKNGELSKDLWITSSDDFSSWGGGDFSYRVQDLEDLIKAVDYVSMHTYAYHNSHYNPSFWKVPDDQLHLSDKQKIDRSIERAIEFTKKQYRDVSEYVKSIDSSKTIHIGETGWATTSNGFYGANGSRATDEYKQGLYHNQLREWTNKEGISCFYFEAFDEHWKDAQNANGSENHFGLFTTKGEAKFPIWNLVDRGIFEGLSRNQHPITKTYDGDYETLMEEVLVPNTEYDR
;
A
#
# COMPACT_ATOMS: atom_id res chain seq x y z
N MET A 1 18.72 14.69 -76.96
CA MET A 1 19.55 15.91 -77.18
C MET A 1 20.59 15.91 -76.11
N LYS A 2 21.77 15.47 -76.43
CA LYS A 2 23.12 16.09 -76.33
C LYS A 2 23.48 16.45 -74.89
N LEU A 3 24.46 15.80 -74.35
CA LEU A 3 25.94 15.84 -74.34
C LEU A 3 26.41 16.56 -73.06
N ASN A 4 27.44 16.29 -72.38
CA ASN A 4 28.71 15.53 -72.38
C ASN A 4 29.39 15.79 -71.05
N LEU A 5 29.97 14.77 -70.45
CA LEU A 5 31.41 14.56 -70.18
C LEU A 5 32.25 15.75 -69.66
N LYS A 6 32.93 15.58 -68.54
CA LYS A 6 34.37 15.31 -68.49
C LYS A 6 34.92 15.06 -67.08
N THR A 7 35.63 14.00 -66.99
CA THR A 7 36.60 13.54 -66.01
C THR A 7 37.80 14.47 -65.86
N ILE A 8 38.34 14.70 -64.66
CA ILE A 8 39.77 14.89 -64.41
C ILE A 8 40.12 14.25 -63.09
N ALA A 9 41.03 13.27 -63.15
CA ALA A 9 41.77 12.70 -62.05
C ALA A 9 43.04 13.52 -61.78
N LEU A 10 43.39 13.69 -60.53
CA LEU A 10 44.77 14.06 -60.17
C LEU A 10 45.22 13.24 -58.94
N ILE A 11 46.25 12.46 -59.17
CA ILE A 11 47.01 11.66 -58.21
C ILE A 11 48.15 12.56 -57.70
N THR A 12 48.35 12.62 -56.38
CA THR A 12 49.68 12.87 -55.75
C THR A 12 49.57 12.45 -54.27
N GLY A 13 50.28 11.49 -53.86
CA GLY A 13 51.60 11.56 -53.24
C GLY A 13 51.55 11.05 -51.84
N PHE A 14 52.00 9.87 -51.62
CA PHE A 14 52.23 9.16 -50.37
C PHE A 14 53.26 9.87 -49.50
N SER A 15 52.96 10.02 -48.20
CA SER A 15 53.97 10.10 -47.15
C SER A 15 53.44 9.44 -45.87
N ILE A 16 53.95 8.25 -45.59
CA ILE A 16 53.71 7.51 -44.36
C ILE A 16 54.60 8.11 -43.28
N VAL A 17 54.00 8.68 -42.25
CA VAL A 17 54.69 8.97 -40.99
C VAL A 17 54.14 8.04 -39.92
N LEU A 18 54.95 7.03 -39.55
CA LEU A 18 54.69 6.21 -38.35
C LEU A 18 54.91 7.08 -37.12
N ALA A 19 53.82 7.47 -36.45
CA ALA A 19 53.87 7.98 -35.10
C ALA A 19 53.38 6.89 -34.14
N CYS A 20 54.29 6.32 -33.37
CA CYS A 20 53.99 5.50 -32.21
C CYS A 20 53.30 6.36 -31.16
N THR A 21 51.99 6.29 -31.04
CA THR A 21 51.25 6.87 -29.89
C THR A 21 50.99 5.77 -28.89
N SER A 22 51.68 5.85 -27.75
CA SER A 22 51.42 5.09 -26.55
C SER A 22 50.00 5.33 -26.09
N HIS A 23 49.15 4.32 -26.13
CA HIS A 23 47.81 4.34 -25.54
C HIS A 23 47.92 4.36 -24.02
N HIS A 24 47.87 5.54 -23.44
CA HIS A 24 47.52 5.69 -22.05
C HIS A 24 46.03 5.31 -21.90
N HIS A 25 45.76 4.10 -21.39
CA HIS A 25 44.43 3.75 -20.85
C HIS A 25 44.14 4.69 -19.67
N LYS A 26 43.41 5.77 -19.95
CA LYS A 26 42.68 6.49 -18.91
C LYS A 26 41.62 5.50 -18.36
N LYS A 27 41.90 4.92 -17.21
CA LYS A 27 40.86 4.35 -16.35
C LYS A 27 39.91 5.48 -16.04
N THR A 28 38.81 5.59 -16.80
CA THR A 28 37.63 6.35 -16.41
C THR A 28 37.06 5.64 -15.18
N GLY A 29 37.44 6.12 -14.00
CA GLY A 29 36.79 5.71 -12.77
C GLY A 29 35.31 6.05 -12.92
N MET A 30 34.45 5.03 -13.06
CA MET A 30 33.04 5.19 -12.79
C MET A 30 32.92 5.76 -11.37
N LYS A 31 32.68 7.05 -11.25
CA LYS A 31 32.18 7.61 -10.01
C LYS A 31 30.84 6.91 -9.79
N HIS A 32 30.80 5.99 -8.83
CA HIS A 32 29.54 5.50 -8.29
C HIS A 32 28.79 6.77 -7.82
N GLN A 33 27.83 7.18 -8.60
CA GLN A 33 26.86 8.18 -8.18
C GLN A 33 26.04 7.48 -7.09
N ILE A 34 26.39 7.76 -5.82
CA ILE A 34 25.59 7.34 -4.67
C ILE A 34 24.20 7.93 -4.95
N SER A 35 23.22 7.09 -5.23
CA SER A 35 21.84 7.54 -5.45
C SER A 35 21.42 8.34 -4.20
N LYS A 36 20.93 9.56 -4.41
CA LYS A 36 20.43 10.40 -3.32
C LYS A 36 19.37 9.59 -2.56
N GLN A 37 19.57 9.40 -1.27
CA GLN A 37 18.60 8.74 -0.43
C GLN A 37 17.36 9.63 -0.30
N MET A 38 16.19 9.13 -0.73
CA MET A 38 14.92 9.86 -0.65
C MET A 38 14.42 9.93 0.81
N THR A 39 13.83 11.04 1.17
CA THR A 39 13.15 11.28 2.46
C THR A 39 11.69 10.86 2.40
N ALA A 40 11.01 10.72 3.55
CA ALA A 40 9.58 10.47 3.61
C ALA A 40 8.78 11.56 2.87
N ALA A 41 9.18 12.83 3.01
CA ALA A 41 8.53 13.96 2.33
C ALA A 41 8.66 13.92 0.79
N GLU A 42 9.73 13.34 0.26
CA GLU A 42 9.96 13.23 -1.19
C GLU A 42 9.22 12.04 -1.82
N ILE A 43 8.92 10.99 -1.04
CA ILE A 43 8.24 9.78 -1.53
C ILE A 43 6.73 9.82 -1.33
N LEU A 44 6.24 10.37 -0.21
CA LEU A 44 4.80 10.46 0.04
C LEU A 44 4.16 11.51 -0.88
N GLY A 45 3.03 11.14 -1.48
CA GLY A 45 2.33 11.95 -2.47
C GLY A 45 2.97 11.98 -3.86
N ASN A 46 4.10 11.34 -4.05
CA ASN A 46 4.78 11.27 -5.33
C ASN A 46 4.26 10.08 -6.16
N PRO A 47 3.64 10.29 -7.34
CA PRO A 47 3.04 9.21 -8.14
C PRO A 47 4.07 8.20 -8.69
N ASN A 48 5.36 8.51 -8.65
CA ASN A 48 6.42 7.55 -9.00
C ASN A 48 6.75 6.58 -7.85
N TYR A 49 6.18 6.80 -6.66
CA TYR A 49 6.40 5.99 -5.46
C TYR A 49 5.07 5.40 -4.99
N LEU A 50 4.50 4.49 -5.77
CA LEU A 50 3.25 3.83 -5.42
C LEU A 50 3.42 3.02 -4.13
N ALA A 51 2.37 3.02 -3.32
CA ALA A 51 2.35 2.36 -2.01
C ALA A 51 1.34 1.20 -1.99
N ILE A 52 1.64 0.16 -1.18
CA ILE A 52 0.78 -1.00 -1.00
C ILE A 52 0.97 -1.62 0.38
N SER A 53 -0.09 -2.18 0.94
CA SER A 53 -0.04 -3.03 2.13
C SER A 53 0.49 -4.41 1.76
N TYR A 54 1.40 -4.95 2.59
CA TYR A 54 2.11 -6.18 2.27
C TYR A 54 2.33 -7.08 3.48
N GLY A 55 1.79 -8.28 3.43
CA GLY A 55 2.08 -9.38 4.34
C GLY A 55 2.89 -10.49 3.65
N GLY A 56 2.49 -10.92 2.45
CA GLY A 56 3.20 -11.92 1.67
C GLY A 56 3.09 -13.34 2.23
N TYR A 57 2.21 -13.57 3.19
CA TYR A 57 1.93 -14.89 3.74
C TYR A 57 1.33 -15.81 2.67
N ARG A 58 1.72 -17.09 2.69
CA ARG A 58 1.34 -18.07 1.67
C ARG A 58 0.47 -19.19 2.24
N GLU A 59 0.40 -19.30 3.56
CA GLU A 59 -0.26 -20.36 4.29
C GLU A 59 -1.46 -19.84 5.09
N GLN A 60 -2.29 -20.74 5.58
CA GLN A 60 -3.47 -20.41 6.41
C GLN A 60 -3.12 -20.03 7.86
N SER A 61 -1.85 -19.78 8.16
CA SER A 61 -1.40 -19.41 9.50
C SER A 61 -0.22 -18.44 9.43
N ARG A 62 -0.30 -17.34 10.19
CA ARG A 62 0.82 -16.41 10.36
C ARG A 62 2.03 -17.03 11.07
N SER A 63 1.87 -18.13 11.78
CA SER A 63 3.01 -18.82 12.40
C SER A 63 3.96 -19.44 11.37
N ILE A 64 3.47 -19.68 10.14
CA ILE A 64 4.29 -20.12 9.01
C ILE A 64 4.74 -18.88 8.25
N GLN A 65 5.92 -18.40 8.59
CA GLN A 65 6.47 -17.16 8.03
C GLN A 65 7.01 -17.38 6.62
N PRO A 66 6.80 -16.44 5.67
CA PRO A 66 7.45 -16.49 4.38
C PRO A 66 8.97 -16.38 4.55
N SER A 67 9.70 -17.21 3.80
CA SER A 67 11.16 -17.17 3.78
C SER A 67 11.71 -15.93 3.06
N ILE A 68 12.96 -15.54 3.34
CA ILE A 68 13.61 -14.42 2.65
C ILE A 68 13.58 -14.58 1.12
N PRO A 69 13.88 -15.75 0.51
CA PRO A 69 13.71 -15.94 -0.93
C PRO A 69 12.29 -15.68 -1.42
N GLN A 70 11.26 -16.15 -0.72
CA GLN A 70 9.86 -15.92 -1.07
C GLN A 70 9.48 -14.42 -0.98
N LEU A 71 9.95 -13.72 0.05
CA LEU A 71 9.75 -12.28 0.16
C LEU A 71 10.44 -11.52 -0.99
N LYS A 72 11.64 -11.95 -1.41
CA LYS A 72 12.35 -11.36 -2.56
C LYS A 72 11.60 -11.59 -3.87
N GLU A 73 10.95 -12.76 -4.07
CA GLU A 73 10.07 -12.99 -5.23
C GLU A 73 8.96 -11.93 -5.26
N ASP A 74 8.19 -11.84 -4.17
CA ASP A 74 7.05 -10.91 -4.06
C ASP A 74 7.50 -9.45 -4.24
N ILE A 75 8.58 -9.04 -3.60
CA ILE A 75 9.11 -7.66 -3.67
C ILE A 75 9.55 -7.30 -5.10
N LYS A 76 10.13 -8.25 -5.86
CA LYS A 76 10.46 -8.04 -7.27
C LYS A 76 9.22 -7.85 -8.14
N ILE A 77 8.16 -8.64 -7.89
CA ILE A 77 6.86 -8.50 -8.57
C ILE A 77 6.28 -7.10 -8.31
N LEU A 78 6.24 -6.69 -7.04
CA LEU A 78 5.74 -5.39 -6.64
C LEU A 78 6.59 -4.24 -7.21
N TYR A 79 7.91 -4.40 -7.23
CA TYR A 79 8.83 -3.43 -7.83
C TYR A 79 8.57 -3.25 -9.32
N ALA A 80 8.35 -4.35 -10.05
CA ALA A 80 8.07 -4.32 -11.49
C ALA A 80 6.79 -3.54 -11.83
N MET A 81 5.75 -3.61 -10.98
CA MET A 81 4.52 -2.83 -11.18
C MET A 81 4.59 -1.39 -10.66
N GLY A 82 5.76 -0.90 -10.26
CA GLY A 82 5.95 0.48 -9.84
C GLY A 82 5.75 0.75 -8.33
N ILE A 83 5.51 -0.28 -7.53
CA ILE A 83 5.46 -0.13 -6.07
C ILE A 83 6.85 0.22 -5.55
N ARG A 84 6.90 1.21 -4.67
CA ARG A 84 8.13 1.69 -4.04
C ARG A 84 8.02 1.82 -2.53
N ILE A 85 6.80 1.72 -1.97
CA ILE A 85 6.57 1.81 -0.53
C ILE A 85 5.70 0.63 -0.10
N LEU A 86 6.23 -0.19 0.81
CA LEU A 86 5.49 -1.28 1.45
C LEU A 86 5.04 -0.84 2.85
N ARG A 87 3.83 -1.22 3.24
CA ARG A 87 3.35 -1.07 4.61
C ARG A 87 3.33 -2.42 5.31
N THR A 88 3.92 -2.50 6.51
CA THR A 88 3.83 -3.62 7.45
C THR A 88 3.07 -3.22 8.70
N TYR A 89 2.73 -4.18 9.59
CA TYR A 89 1.74 -3.95 10.64
C TYR A 89 2.26 -4.08 12.07
N ASN A 90 3.29 -4.91 12.29
CA ASN A 90 3.86 -5.15 13.61
C ASN A 90 5.32 -5.57 13.52
N VAL A 91 6.02 -5.52 14.66
CA VAL A 91 7.41 -5.94 14.80
C VAL A 91 7.58 -6.94 15.96
N GLN A 92 6.57 -7.77 16.19
CA GLN A 92 6.55 -8.80 17.22
C GLN A 92 7.62 -9.86 16.93
N PRO A 93 8.39 -10.31 17.94
CA PRO A 93 9.48 -11.26 17.70
C PRO A 93 8.99 -12.66 17.32
N GLU A 94 7.79 -13.04 17.75
CA GLU A 94 7.12 -14.30 17.39
C GLU A 94 6.63 -14.31 15.93
N LEU A 95 6.47 -13.11 15.34
CA LEU A 95 6.03 -12.88 13.97
C LEU A 95 7.06 -11.99 13.24
N PRO A 96 8.26 -12.48 12.91
CA PRO A 96 9.37 -11.66 12.42
C PRO A 96 9.18 -11.16 10.98
N HIS A 97 7.97 -11.16 10.45
CA HIS A 97 7.65 -10.77 9.07
C HIS A 97 8.27 -9.42 8.68
N ALA A 98 8.02 -8.36 9.43
CA ALA A 98 8.53 -7.04 9.08
C ALA A 98 10.07 -7.00 9.07
N ALA A 99 10.73 -7.63 10.03
CA ALA A 99 12.19 -7.76 10.04
C ALA A 99 12.72 -8.52 8.83
N ASN A 100 12.03 -9.59 8.42
CA ASN A 100 12.37 -10.38 7.24
C ASN A 100 12.16 -9.59 5.93
N VAL A 101 11.11 -8.78 5.84
CA VAL A 101 10.89 -7.86 4.69
C VAL A 101 12.04 -6.86 4.57
N LEU A 102 12.46 -6.25 5.68
CA LEU A 102 13.57 -5.31 5.69
C LEU A 102 14.89 -5.98 5.27
N GLU A 103 15.14 -7.20 5.73
CA GLU A 103 16.30 -7.99 5.31
C GLU A 103 16.25 -8.34 3.82
N ALA A 104 15.09 -8.80 3.31
CA ALA A 104 14.89 -9.10 1.89
C ALA A 104 15.19 -7.88 0.99
N ILE A 105 14.65 -6.70 1.35
CA ILE A 105 14.93 -5.45 0.64
C ILE A 105 16.42 -5.09 0.72
N SER A 106 17.04 -5.24 1.91
CA SER A 106 18.46 -4.97 2.09
C SER A 106 19.34 -5.85 1.20
N GLN A 107 18.98 -7.14 1.03
CA GLN A 107 19.68 -8.05 0.14
C GLN A 107 19.48 -7.64 -1.33
N LEU A 108 18.26 -7.31 -1.75
CA LEU A 108 17.99 -6.84 -3.11
C LEU A 108 18.77 -5.56 -3.45
N LYS A 109 18.87 -4.62 -2.51
CA LYS A 109 19.71 -3.41 -2.68
C LYS A 109 21.21 -3.69 -2.76
N LYS A 110 21.69 -4.79 -2.15
CA LYS A 110 23.08 -5.23 -2.28
C LYS A 110 23.33 -5.92 -3.62
N GLU A 111 22.35 -6.67 -4.13
CA GLU A 111 22.40 -7.33 -5.44
C GLU A 111 22.32 -6.31 -6.58
N ASP A 112 21.46 -5.31 -6.45
CA ASP A 112 21.29 -4.20 -7.38
C ASP A 112 21.25 -2.87 -6.62
N PRO A 113 22.33 -2.08 -6.63
CA PRO A 113 22.37 -0.77 -5.98
C PRO A 113 21.35 0.25 -6.49
N SER A 114 20.75 0.02 -7.67
CA SER A 114 19.65 0.85 -8.21
C SER A 114 18.27 0.46 -7.69
N PHE A 115 18.17 -0.69 -7.00
CA PHE A 115 16.90 -1.16 -6.44
C PHE A 115 16.39 -0.22 -5.35
N GLU A 116 15.20 0.31 -5.54
CA GLU A 116 14.61 1.34 -4.67
C GLU A 116 13.27 0.87 -4.08
N MET A 117 13.27 0.54 -2.80
CA MET A 117 12.10 0.15 -2.04
C MET A 117 12.20 0.69 -0.62
N TYR A 118 11.09 1.23 -0.13
CA TYR A 118 10.95 1.82 1.21
C TYR A 118 9.85 1.12 2.00
N VAL A 119 9.84 1.34 3.32
CA VAL A 119 8.88 0.71 4.22
C VAL A 119 8.29 1.75 5.17
N MET A 120 6.96 1.72 5.28
CA MET A 120 6.20 2.20 6.42
C MET A 120 6.10 1.04 7.41
N LEU A 121 6.88 1.15 8.48
CA LEU A 121 6.98 0.13 9.52
C LEU A 121 5.86 0.32 10.54
N GLY A 122 4.95 -0.63 10.64
CA GLY A 122 3.91 -0.65 11.66
C GLY A 122 4.48 -1.11 13.01
N ALA A 123 4.05 -0.45 14.08
CA ALA A 123 4.25 -0.87 15.45
C ALA A 123 2.88 -1.07 16.09
N TRP A 124 2.55 -2.31 16.45
CA TRP A 124 1.24 -2.66 16.99
C TRP A 124 1.02 -2.08 18.39
N ILE A 125 -0.11 -1.43 18.59
CA ILE A 125 -0.52 -0.87 19.88
C ILE A 125 -1.89 -1.41 20.24
N ASP A 126 -2.06 -1.87 21.48
CA ASP A 126 -3.31 -2.38 22.00
C ASP A 126 -3.52 -2.05 23.49
N CYS A 127 -4.74 -2.32 23.97
CA CYS A 127 -5.12 -2.08 25.36
C CYS A 127 -4.74 -3.26 26.26
N LEU A 128 -4.84 -3.05 27.56
CA LEU A 128 -4.69 -4.11 28.55
C LEU A 128 -5.73 -5.21 28.33
N HIS A 129 -5.28 -6.46 28.36
CA HIS A 129 -6.07 -7.68 28.13
C HIS A 129 -6.55 -7.89 26.68
N ALA A 130 -6.07 -7.09 25.71
CA ALA A 130 -6.34 -7.34 24.30
C ALA A 130 -5.97 -8.79 23.92
N TRP A 131 -6.82 -9.41 23.09
CA TRP A 131 -6.59 -10.78 22.56
C TRP A 131 -6.52 -11.89 23.63
N THR A 132 -7.12 -11.66 24.80
CA THR A 132 -7.23 -12.65 25.89
C THR A 132 -8.68 -12.98 26.21
N ASP A 133 -8.92 -13.93 27.12
CA ASP A 133 -10.25 -14.30 27.66
C ASP A 133 -10.79 -13.27 28.67
N LYS A 134 -9.96 -12.28 29.05
CA LYS A 134 -10.38 -11.20 29.94
C LYS A 134 -11.00 -10.06 29.15
N THR A 135 -11.90 -9.32 29.79
CA THR A 135 -12.48 -8.10 29.17
C THR A 135 -11.36 -7.10 28.89
N PRO A 136 -11.23 -6.63 27.63
CA PRO A 136 -10.29 -5.55 27.28
C PRO A 136 -10.54 -4.29 28.13
N ASN A 137 -9.48 -3.65 28.58
CA ASN A 137 -9.56 -2.38 29.29
C ASN A 137 -8.96 -1.27 28.43
N HIS A 138 -9.79 -0.55 27.74
CA HIS A 138 -9.43 0.46 26.74
C HIS A 138 -8.83 1.76 27.32
N ASP A 139 -8.91 1.95 28.65
CA ASP A 139 -8.33 3.10 29.34
C ASP A 139 -6.91 2.81 29.85
N VAL A 140 -6.45 1.57 29.71
CA VAL A 140 -5.12 1.12 30.15
C VAL A 140 -4.40 0.46 28.97
N GLU A 141 -3.18 0.90 28.68
CA GLU A 141 -2.36 0.32 27.64
C GLU A 141 -1.80 -1.07 27.99
N SER A 142 -1.50 -1.88 26.96
CA SER A 142 -0.79 -3.15 27.10
C SER A 142 0.67 -2.92 27.50
N ASP A 143 1.23 -3.79 28.33
CA ASP A 143 2.65 -3.81 28.69
C ASP A 143 3.57 -4.24 27.52
N GLN A 144 3.00 -4.68 26.41
CA GLN A 144 3.74 -5.04 25.20
C GLN A 144 4.02 -3.82 24.30
N ASN A 145 3.23 -2.75 24.42
CA ASN A 145 3.33 -1.56 23.56
C ASN A 145 4.74 -0.92 23.60
N GLU A 146 5.29 -0.72 24.78
CA GLU A 146 6.65 -0.14 24.93
C GLU A 146 7.71 -1.02 24.25
N LYS A 147 7.60 -2.34 24.39
CA LYS A 147 8.52 -3.30 23.76
C LYS A 147 8.42 -3.26 22.23
N GLU A 148 7.19 -3.14 21.72
CA GLU A 148 6.92 -3.03 20.30
C GLU A 148 7.56 -1.76 19.71
N ILE A 149 7.36 -0.62 20.33
CA ILE A 149 7.98 0.65 19.93
C ILE A 149 9.51 0.58 19.98
N LYS A 150 10.10 0.01 21.03
CA LYS A 150 11.56 -0.16 21.13
C LYS A 150 12.11 -1.03 19.99
N ARG A 151 11.40 -2.10 19.60
CA ARG A 151 11.79 -2.94 18.47
C ARG A 151 11.70 -2.18 17.13
N ALA A 152 10.65 -1.36 16.94
CA ALA A 152 10.53 -0.51 15.77
C ALA A 152 11.71 0.47 15.65
N VAL A 153 12.14 1.09 16.77
CA VAL A 153 13.34 1.95 16.81
C VAL A 153 14.61 1.19 16.40
N VAL A 154 14.80 -0.01 16.93
CA VAL A 154 15.96 -0.86 16.58
C VAL A 154 15.97 -1.17 15.08
N LEU A 155 14.83 -1.55 14.52
CA LEU A 155 14.72 -1.87 13.09
C LEU A 155 14.91 -0.62 12.21
N ALA A 156 14.34 0.52 12.58
CA ALA A 156 14.52 1.78 11.85
C ALA A 156 16.00 2.20 11.81
N ASN A 157 16.70 2.07 12.93
CA ASN A 157 18.14 2.37 13.02
C ASN A 157 19.00 1.34 12.29
N LYS A 158 18.60 0.06 12.25
CA LYS A 158 19.32 -0.98 11.49
C LYS A 158 19.17 -0.80 9.96
N TYR A 159 18.02 -0.29 9.51
CA TYR A 159 17.70 -0.12 8.08
C TYR A 159 17.30 1.32 7.71
N PRO A 160 18.14 2.34 8.01
CA PRO A 160 17.75 3.76 7.86
C PRO A 160 17.54 4.19 6.41
N SER A 161 18.11 3.45 5.45
CA SER A 161 17.90 3.69 4.02
C SER A 161 16.59 3.09 3.49
N ILE A 162 15.90 2.25 4.28
CA ILE A 162 14.69 1.51 3.89
C ILE A 162 13.48 2.01 4.67
N VAL A 163 13.57 2.06 6.00
CA VAL A 163 12.47 2.53 6.84
C VAL A 163 12.39 4.05 6.74
N LYS A 164 11.27 4.56 6.23
CA LYS A 164 11.02 6.00 6.07
C LYS A 164 9.90 6.52 6.95
N ILE A 165 9.06 5.60 7.43
CA ILE A 165 7.90 5.94 8.24
C ILE A 165 7.79 4.90 9.36
N ILE A 166 7.43 5.35 10.57
CA ILE A 166 6.90 4.49 11.64
C ILE A 166 5.44 4.88 11.87
N ALA A 167 4.55 3.89 11.76
CA ALA A 167 3.15 4.03 12.12
C ALA A 167 2.91 3.43 13.51
N VAL A 168 2.52 4.26 14.44
CA VAL A 168 2.19 3.89 15.83
C VAL A 168 0.74 3.46 15.91
N GLY A 169 0.50 2.16 16.02
CA GLY A 169 -0.83 1.56 15.98
C GLY A 169 -1.37 1.33 14.57
N ASN A 170 -2.30 0.39 14.48
CA ASN A 170 -3.12 0.09 13.31
C ASN A 170 -4.57 -0.02 13.75
N GLU A 171 -5.42 0.93 13.32
CA GLU A 171 -6.82 1.00 13.77
C GLU A 171 -6.92 0.89 15.29
N ALA A 172 -5.95 1.51 15.96
CA ALA A 172 -5.79 1.36 17.39
C ALA A 172 -6.70 2.30 18.19
N MET A 173 -7.28 3.34 17.58
CA MET A 173 -8.18 4.29 18.25
C MET A 173 -9.64 4.08 17.86
N VAL A 174 -9.94 3.27 16.85
CA VAL A 174 -11.31 3.11 16.39
C VAL A 174 -12.11 2.17 17.30
N ARG A 175 -13.25 2.67 17.81
CA ARG A 175 -14.01 2.02 18.89
C ARG A 175 -14.73 0.72 18.49
N TRP A 176 -14.93 0.46 17.19
CA TRP A 176 -15.45 -0.83 16.75
C TRP A 176 -14.44 -1.96 16.91
N ALA A 177 -13.13 -1.65 17.00
CA ALA A 177 -12.08 -2.62 17.32
C ALA A 177 -12.09 -3.02 18.80
N THR A 178 -13.24 -3.47 19.29
CA THR A 178 -13.54 -3.73 20.72
C THR A 178 -12.60 -4.70 21.41
N SER A 179 -11.85 -5.49 20.65
CA SER A 179 -10.87 -6.43 21.20
C SER A 179 -9.56 -5.78 21.63
N TYR A 180 -9.25 -4.53 21.17
CA TYR A 180 -7.90 -3.99 21.38
C TYR A 180 -7.76 -2.47 21.35
N TYR A 181 -8.78 -1.68 21.01
CA TYR A 181 -8.58 -0.24 20.85
C TYR A 181 -8.10 0.44 22.14
N VAL A 182 -7.38 1.54 21.97
CA VAL A 182 -6.87 2.42 23.03
C VAL A 182 -7.39 3.85 22.86
N GLN A 183 -7.30 4.65 23.92
CA GLN A 183 -7.56 6.08 23.83
C GLN A 183 -6.42 6.82 23.08
N PRO A 184 -6.70 7.97 22.43
CA PRO A 184 -5.69 8.72 21.65
C PRO A 184 -4.45 9.12 22.45
N ASN A 185 -4.55 9.32 23.77
CA ASN A 185 -3.41 9.66 24.64
C ASN A 185 -2.35 8.56 24.66
N VAL A 186 -2.71 7.28 24.49
CA VAL A 186 -1.74 6.17 24.41
C VAL A 186 -0.92 6.28 23.13
N ILE A 187 -1.55 6.56 22.00
CA ILE A 187 -0.86 6.77 20.72
C ILE A 187 0.02 8.03 20.81
N LEU A 188 -0.52 9.13 21.33
CA LEU A 188 0.20 10.39 21.52
C LEU A 188 1.47 10.21 22.37
N LYS A 189 1.40 9.41 23.43
CA LYS A 189 2.56 9.08 24.28
C LYS A 189 3.71 8.52 23.43
N TYR A 190 3.44 7.54 22.60
CA TYR A 190 4.47 6.87 21.79
C TYR A 190 4.92 7.71 20.59
N VAL A 191 4.02 8.47 19.98
CA VAL A 191 4.40 9.45 18.94
C VAL A 191 5.37 10.47 19.53
N ASN A 192 5.06 11.07 20.69
CA ASN A 192 5.93 12.03 21.37
C ASN A 192 7.28 11.40 21.75
N TYR A 193 7.30 10.16 22.21
CA TYR A 193 8.54 9.44 22.49
C TYR A 193 9.43 9.34 21.24
N LEU A 194 8.89 8.91 20.10
CA LEU A 194 9.61 8.80 18.84
C LEU A 194 10.07 10.16 18.30
N GLN A 195 9.24 11.20 18.42
CA GLN A 195 9.61 12.57 18.04
C GLN A 195 10.78 13.10 18.91
N ASN A 196 10.80 12.76 20.20
CA ASN A 196 11.92 13.10 21.08
C ASN A 196 13.21 12.38 20.68
N LEU A 197 13.15 11.09 20.27
CA LEU A 197 14.32 10.39 19.72
C LEU A 197 14.85 11.04 18.44
N LYS A 198 13.97 11.51 17.54
CA LYS A 198 14.38 12.30 16.38
C LYS A 198 15.07 13.61 16.78
N LYS A 199 14.50 14.32 17.75
CA LYS A 199 15.04 15.59 18.26
C LYS A 199 16.42 15.42 18.89
N ASN A 200 16.64 14.31 19.59
CA ASN A 200 17.91 13.98 20.24
C ASN A 200 18.94 13.36 19.30
N GLY A 201 18.59 13.06 18.06
CA GLY A 201 19.47 12.41 17.08
C GLY A 201 19.60 10.90 17.25
N GLU A 202 18.73 10.27 18.04
CA GLU A 202 18.64 8.80 18.23
C GLU A 202 17.85 8.11 17.13
N LEU A 203 17.03 8.86 16.39
CA LEU A 203 16.38 8.48 15.14
C LEU A 203 16.69 9.51 14.04
N SER A 204 16.64 9.07 12.78
CA SER A 204 16.82 9.98 11.64
C SER A 204 15.79 11.10 11.65
N LYS A 205 16.20 12.32 11.35
CA LYS A 205 15.29 13.47 11.18
C LYS A 205 14.35 13.32 9.99
N ASP A 206 14.77 12.57 8.97
CA ASP A 206 14.00 12.32 7.75
C ASP A 206 12.99 11.18 7.90
N LEU A 207 12.97 10.51 9.05
CA LEU A 207 11.96 9.51 9.39
C LEU A 207 10.68 10.21 9.82
N TRP A 208 9.56 9.87 9.21
CA TRP A 208 8.26 10.39 9.58
C TRP A 208 7.53 9.47 10.55
N ILE A 209 6.84 10.07 11.52
CA ILE A 209 6.05 9.38 12.54
C ILE A 209 4.57 9.70 12.30
N THR A 210 3.74 8.68 12.29
CA THR A 210 2.29 8.79 12.19
C THR A 210 1.60 7.77 13.07
N SER A 211 0.27 7.80 13.14
CA SER A 211 -0.61 6.67 13.43
C SER A 211 -1.42 6.36 12.19
N SER A 212 -1.80 5.11 11.97
CA SER A 212 -2.58 4.70 10.81
C SER A 212 -3.91 4.14 11.30
N ASP A 213 -5.01 4.89 11.08
CA ASP A 213 -6.28 4.61 11.73
C ASP A 213 -7.48 4.99 10.87
N ASP A 214 -8.66 4.52 11.26
CA ASP A 214 -9.93 4.78 10.59
C ASP A 214 -10.23 6.29 10.48
N PHE A 215 -10.92 6.69 9.41
CA PHE A 215 -11.28 8.09 9.17
C PHE A 215 -12.06 8.71 10.32
N SER A 216 -12.88 7.90 11.05
CA SER A 216 -13.63 8.37 12.23
C SER A 216 -12.70 8.71 13.37
N SER A 217 -11.68 7.89 13.62
CA SER A 217 -10.67 8.11 14.67
C SER A 217 -9.88 9.39 14.44
N TRP A 218 -9.71 9.81 13.17
CA TRP A 218 -9.11 11.09 12.80
C TRP A 218 -10.10 12.25 12.78
N GLY A 219 -11.30 12.05 13.34
CA GLY A 219 -12.32 13.10 13.50
C GLY A 219 -13.14 13.39 12.24
N GLY A 220 -13.02 12.59 11.17
CA GLY A 220 -13.82 12.77 9.95
C GLY A 220 -15.24 12.23 10.02
N GLY A 221 -15.57 11.47 11.05
CA GLY A 221 -16.89 10.87 11.26
C GLY A 221 -17.59 11.39 12.51
N ASP A 222 -17.77 10.51 13.50
CA ASP A 222 -18.41 10.82 14.78
C ASP A 222 -17.63 11.89 15.57
N PHE A 223 -18.30 12.99 15.91
CA PHE A 223 -17.71 14.08 16.70
C PHE A 223 -17.20 13.66 18.08
N SER A 224 -17.66 12.52 18.62
CA SER A 224 -17.17 11.99 19.89
C SER A 224 -15.69 11.59 19.88
N TYR A 225 -15.08 11.46 18.70
CA TYR A 225 -13.63 11.28 18.56
C TYR A 225 -12.85 12.59 18.69
N ARG A 226 -13.49 13.76 18.51
CA ARG A 226 -12.83 15.07 18.54
C ARG A 226 -12.56 15.52 19.98
N VAL A 227 -11.55 14.92 20.58
CA VAL A 227 -11.10 15.19 21.95
C VAL A 227 -9.72 15.86 21.93
N GLN A 228 -9.34 16.51 23.05
CA GLN A 228 -8.07 17.24 23.15
C GLN A 228 -6.85 16.37 22.83
N ASP A 229 -6.83 15.11 23.28
CA ASP A 229 -5.71 14.19 23.02
C ASP A 229 -5.57 13.88 21.52
N LEU A 230 -6.68 13.85 20.76
CA LEU A 230 -6.62 13.72 19.30
C LEU A 230 -6.06 14.98 18.63
N GLU A 231 -6.46 16.17 19.09
CA GLU A 231 -5.90 17.42 18.56
C GLU A 231 -4.39 17.51 18.81
N ASP A 232 -3.94 17.09 19.99
CA ASP A 232 -2.52 17.09 20.32
C ASP A 232 -1.77 16.02 19.55
N LEU A 233 -2.39 14.85 19.26
CA LEU A 233 -1.85 13.83 18.39
C LEU A 233 -1.70 14.34 16.94
N ILE A 234 -2.73 15.04 16.40
CA ILE A 234 -2.66 15.64 15.06
C ILE A 234 -1.48 16.61 14.96
N LYS A 235 -1.22 17.41 16.00
CA LYS A 235 -0.05 18.31 16.03
C LYS A 235 1.28 17.55 16.10
N ALA A 236 1.32 16.41 16.81
CA ALA A 236 2.54 15.65 17.09
C ALA A 236 3.01 14.77 15.93
N VAL A 237 2.12 14.22 15.12
CA VAL A 237 2.48 13.39 13.95
C VAL A 237 3.10 14.21 12.83
N ASP A 238 3.94 13.61 11.99
CA ASP A 238 4.48 14.29 10.81
C ASP A 238 3.43 14.42 9.70
N TYR A 239 2.49 13.47 9.60
CA TYR A 239 1.33 13.48 8.70
C TYR A 239 0.22 12.58 9.25
N VAL A 240 -1.00 12.69 8.71
CA VAL A 240 -2.14 11.84 9.07
C VAL A 240 -2.26 10.69 8.06
N SER A 241 -2.26 9.45 8.56
CA SER A 241 -2.48 8.24 7.78
C SER A 241 -3.88 7.70 8.08
N MET A 242 -4.84 7.97 7.18
CA MET A 242 -6.23 7.59 7.36
C MET A 242 -6.60 6.33 6.61
N HIS A 243 -7.48 5.51 7.20
CA HIS A 243 -8.12 4.37 6.53
C HIS A 243 -9.52 4.76 6.05
N THR A 244 -9.92 4.22 4.91
CA THR A 244 -11.24 4.43 4.32
C THR A 244 -11.66 3.22 3.50
N TYR A 245 -12.83 2.64 3.81
CA TYR A 245 -13.32 1.44 3.13
C TYR A 245 -14.75 1.61 2.63
N ALA A 246 -14.89 2.11 1.39
CA ALA A 246 -16.18 2.09 0.70
C ALA A 246 -16.70 0.66 0.53
N TYR A 247 -15.80 -0.32 0.38
CA TYR A 247 -16.15 -1.73 0.32
C TYR A 247 -17.00 -2.18 1.53
N HIS A 248 -16.50 -2.00 2.76
CA HIS A 248 -17.25 -2.38 3.96
C HIS A 248 -18.54 -1.56 4.09
N ASN A 249 -18.48 -0.29 3.73
CA ASN A 249 -19.64 0.59 3.76
C ASN A 249 -20.71 0.24 2.71
N SER A 250 -20.41 -0.59 1.71
CA SER A 250 -21.44 -1.14 0.82
C SER A 250 -22.53 -1.94 1.57
N HIS A 251 -22.16 -2.50 2.75
CA HIS A 251 -23.09 -3.17 3.66
C HIS A 251 -23.57 -2.26 4.79
N TYR A 252 -22.66 -1.59 5.51
CA TYR A 252 -22.99 -0.82 6.72
C TYR A 252 -23.67 0.52 6.42
N ASN A 253 -23.39 1.15 5.27
CA ASN A 253 -23.96 2.41 4.81
C ASN A 253 -24.41 2.30 3.34
N PRO A 254 -25.36 1.42 3.02
CA PRO A 254 -25.63 1.02 1.63
C PRO A 254 -26.24 2.11 0.73
N SER A 255 -26.62 3.26 1.27
CA SER A 255 -27.30 4.33 0.51
C SER A 255 -26.52 4.81 -0.73
N PHE A 256 -25.19 4.85 -0.68
CA PHE A 256 -24.37 5.22 -1.85
C PHE A 256 -24.19 4.05 -2.82
N TRP A 257 -24.27 2.80 -2.32
CA TRP A 257 -23.95 1.60 -3.07
C TRP A 257 -25.10 1.07 -3.92
N LYS A 258 -26.33 1.15 -3.40
CA LYS A 258 -27.56 0.70 -4.07
C LYS A 258 -27.69 1.30 -5.47
N VAL A 259 -28.35 0.56 -6.37
CA VAL A 259 -28.84 1.11 -7.64
C VAL A 259 -30.10 1.92 -7.34
N PRO A 260 -30.10 3.25 -7.52
CA PRO A 260 -31.27 4.08 -7.26
C PRO A 260 -32.31 3.96 -8.39
N ASP A 261 -33.56 4.33 -8.11
CA ASP A 261 -34.70 4.15 -9.00
C ASP A 261 -34.50 4.80 -10.39
N ASP A 262 -33.86 5.95 -10.44
CA ASP A 262 -33.56 6.67 -11.67
C ASP A 262 -32.50 5.99 -12.56
N GLN A 263 -31.82 4.97 -12.03
CA GLN A 263 -30.82 4.18 -12.75
C GLN A 263 -31.30 2.75 -13.12
N LEU A 264 -32.52 2.37 -12.78
CA LEU A 264 -33.05 1.04 -13.07
C LEU A 264 -33.07 0.71 -14.58
N HIS A 265 -33.24 1.73 -15.42
CA HIS A 265 -33.27 1.62 -16.87
C HIS A 265 -31.90 1.38 -17.53
N LEU A 266 -30.80 1.54 -16.81
CA LEU A 266 -29.45 1.35 -17.30
C LEU A 266 -29.14 -0.15 -17.51
N SER A 267 -28.17 -0.46 -18.38
CA SER A 267 -27.63 -1.80 -18.47
C SER A 267 -26.93 -2.21 -17.17
N ASP A 268 -26.80 -3.51 -16.93
CA ASP A 268 -26.18 -4.03 -15.69
C ASP A 268 -24.75 -3.52 -15.51
N LYS A 269 -23.97 -3.51 -16.59
CA LYS A 269 -22.64 -2.92 -16.58
C LYS A 269 -22.66 -1.44 -16.16
N GLN A 270 -23.56 -0.65 -16.72
CA GLN A 270 -23.69 0.78 -16.36
C GLN A 270 -24.11 0.97 -14.90
N LYS A 271 -24.99 0.12 -14.35
CA LYS A 271 -25.37 0.16 -12.94
C LYS A 271 -24.17 -0.08 -12.03
N ILE A 272 -23.33 -1.06 -12.37
CA ILE A 272 -22.11 -1.37 -11.65
C ILE A 272 -21.12 -0.19 -11.72
N ASP A 273 -20.85 0.32 -12.92
CA ASP A 273 -19.94 1.46 -13.12
C ASP A 273 -20.37 2.66 -12.26
N ARG A 274 -21.68 2.99 -12.26
CA ARG A 274 -22.24 4.09 -11.42
C ARG A 274 -22.14 3.82 -9.91
N SER A 275 -22.28 2.56 -9.47
CA SER A 275 -22.11 2.22 -8.05
C SER A 275 -20.64 2.38 -7.61
N ILE A 276 -19.69 2.03 -8.45
CA ILE A 276 -18.26 2.26 -8.18
C ILE A 276 -17.93 3.77 -8.19
N GLU A 277 -18.46 4.54 -9.13
CA GLU A 277 -18.30 6.01 -9.12
C GLU A 277 -18.78 6.61 -7.78
N ARG A 278 -19.93 6.17 -7.25
CA ARG A 278 -20.43 6.60 -5.94
C ARG A 278 -19.55 6.11 -4.79
N ALA A 279 -18.97 4.92 -4.89
CA ALA A 279 -18.00 4.41 -3.90
C ALA A 279 -16.72 5.26 -3.85
N ILE A 280 -16.22 5.70 -5.01
CA ILE A 280 -15.09 6.64 -5.08
C ILE A 280 -15.46 8.00 -4.48
N GLU A 281 -16.64 8.54 -4.77
CA GLU A 281 -17.09 9.81 -4.17
C GLU A 281 -17.29 9.68 -2.65
N PHE A 282 -17.75 8.52 -2.15
CA PHE A 282 -17.82 8.23 -0.73
C PHE A 282 -16.42 8.26 -0.07
N THR A 283 -15.43 7.60 -0.69
CA THR A 283 -14.03 7.63 -0.24
C THR A 283 -13.48 9.07 -0.23
N LYS A 284 -13.72 9.84 -1.29
CA LYS A 284 -13.31 11.24 -1.38
C LYS A 284 -13.98 12.11 -0.32
N LYS A 285 -15.23 11.83 -0.01
CA LYS A 285 -15.96 12.54 1.06
C LYS A 285 -15.29 12.30 2.42
N GLN A 286 -15.02 11.06 2.77
CA GLN A 286 -14.33 10.73 4.04
C GLN A 286 -12.96 11.42 4.10
N TYR A 287 -12.21 11.43 3.01
CA TYR A 287 -10.93 12.15 2.93
C TYR A 287 -11.10 13.66 3.16
N ARG A 288 -12.12 14.29 2.55
CA ARG A 288 -12.39 15.72 2.76
C ARG A 288 -12.78 16.00 4.22
N ASP A 289 -13.67 15.19 4.81
CA ASP A 289 -14.12 15.35 6.20
C ASP A 289 -12.94 15.31 7.19
N VAL A 290 -12.01 14.35 7.02
CA VAL A 290 -10.76 14.30 7.81
C VAL A 290 -9.88 15.51 7.52
N SER A 291 -9.68 15.85 6.25
CA SER A 291 -8.82 16.95 5.84
C SER A 291 -9.27 18.29 6.40
N GLU A 292 -10.57 18.57 6.39
CA GLU A 292 -11.16 19.79 6.94
C GLU A 292 -10.92 19.88 8.47
N TYR A 293 -11.17 18.79 9.20
CA TYR A 293 -10.93 18.78 10.63
C TYR A 293 -9.44 18.90 10.98
N VAL A 294 -8.59 18.09 10.38
CA VAL A 294 -7.14 18.09 10.63
C VAL A 294 -6.54 19.46 10.33
N LYS A 295 -6.89 20.06 9.18
CA LYS A 295 -6.37 21.38 8.79
C LYS A 295 -6.93 22.52 9.63
N SER A 296 -8.07 22.35 10.29
CA SER A 296 -8.57 23.32 11.26
C SER A 296 -7.71 23.38 12.54
N ILE A 297 -6.98 22.29 12.85
CA ILE A 297 -6.06 22.18 13.99
C ILE A 297 -4.64 22.59 13.59
N ASP A 298 -4.14 22.06 12.45
CA ASP A 298 -2.84 22.37 11.89
C ASP A 298 -2.92 22.37 10.35
N SER A 299 -2.93 23.54 9.77
CA SER A 299 -3.07 23.75 8.32
C SER A 299 -1.90 23.18 7.50
N SER A 300 -0.76 22.92 8.13
CA SER A 300 0.44 22.38 7.47
C SER A 300 0.40 20.86 7.28
N LYS A 301 -0.52 20.14 7.97
CA LYS A 301 -0.58 18.67 7.92
C LYS A 301 -1.01 18.17 6.55
N THR A 302 -0.26 17.21 6.03
CA THR A 302 -0.68 16.40 4.89
C THR A 302 -1.47 15.17 5.37
N ILE A 303 -2.37 14.71 4.53
CA ILE A 303 -3.17 13.51 4.78
C ILE A 303 -2.90 12.53 3.63
N HIS A 304 -2.61 11.29 3.97
CA HIS A 304 -2.46 10.20 3.01
C HIS A 304 -3.38 9.04 3.39
N ILE A 305 -3.76 8.23 2.42
CA ILE A 305 -4.58 7.04 2.66
C ILE A 305 -3.65 5.92 3.09
N GLY A 306 -3.70 5.59 4.39
CA GLY A 306 -2.90 4.54 5.01
C GLY A 306 -3.41 3.16 4.71
N GLU A 307 -4.73 3.03 4.41
CA GLU A 307 -5.32 1.76 4.04
C GLU A 307 -6.67 1.96 3.33
N THR A 308 -6.88 1.24 2.25
CA THR A 308 -8.16 1.07 1.56
C THR A 308 -8.04 -0.10 0.59
N GLY A 309 -9.15 -0.76 0.30
CA GLY A 309 -9.14 -1.92 -0.59
C GLY A 309 -10.52 -2.37 -1.02
N TRP A 310 -10.54 -3.45 -1.81
CA TRP A 310 -11.76 -4.06 -2.32
C TRP A 310 -11.55 -5.57 -2.44
N ALA A 311 -12.36 -6.38 -1.74
CA ALA A 311 -12.25 -7.82 -1.82
C ALA A 311 -12.98 -8.38 -3.06
N THR A 312 -12.47 -9.49 -3.57
CA THR A 312 -13.00 -10.15 -4.79
C THR A 312 -13.93 -11.31 -4.50
N THR A 313 -13.93 -11.83 -3.28
CA THR A 313 -14.77 -12.96 -2.85
C THR A 313 -15.39 -12.68 -1.50
N SER A 314 -16.65 -13.07 -1.30
CA SER A 314 -17.32 -13.11 0.01
C SER A 314 -18.50 -14.05 -0.03
N ASN A 315 -18.65 -14.88 0.98
CA ASN A 315 -19.86 -15.67 1.23
C ASN A 315 -20.79 -15.03 2.27
N GLY A 316 -20.43 -13.84 2.78
CA GLY A 316 -21.18 -13.10 3.80
C GLY A 316 -21.79 -11.81 3.28
N PHE A 317 -21.68 -10.75 4.05
CA PHE A 317 -22.32 -9.43 3.87
C PHE A 317 -22.07 -8.77 2.49
N TYR A 318 -20.99 -9.14 1.80
CA TYR A 318 -20.58 -8.50 0.54
C TYR A 318 -20.78 -9.39 -0.68
N GLY A 319 -21.18 -10.66 -0.48
CA GLY A 319 -21.43 -11.65 -1.52
C GLY A 319 -22.84 -11.56 -2.13
N ALA A 320 -23.24 -12.63 -2.82
CA ALA A 320 -24.47 -12.71 -3.60
C ALA A 320 -25.76 -12.44 -2.79
N ASN A 321 -25.79 -12.82 -1.52
CA ASN A 321 -26.92 -12.61 -0.61
C ASN A 321 -26.81 -11.31 0.20
N GLY A 322 -25.74 -10.56 0.03
CA GLY A 322 -25.46 -9.30 0.72
C GLY A 322 -25.45 -8.11 -0.24
N SER A 323 -24.47 -7.23 -0.08
CA SER A 323 -24.36 -6.02 -0.89
C SER A 323 -23.94 -6.27 -2.37
N ARG A 324 -23.51 -7.46 -2.74
CA ARG A 324 -22.97 -7.84 -4.05
C ARG A 324 -21.80 -6.96 -4.48
N ALA A 325 -20.96 -6.59 -3.51
CA ALA A 325 -19.80 -5.75 -3.77
C ALA A 325 -18.60 -6.54 -4.29
N THR A 326 -18.52 -7.84 -4.00
CA THR A 326 -17.36 -8.68 -4.32
C THR A 326 -17.36 -9.21 -5.74
N ASP A 327 -16.36 -8.87 -6.50
CA ASP A 327 -15.79 -9.54 -7.67
C ASP A 327 -14.54 -8.77 -8.16
N GLU A 328 -13.79 -9.37 -9.08
CA GLU A 328 -12.57 -8.75 -9.61
C GLU A 328 -12.85 -7.55 -10.52
N TYR A 329 -13.99 -7.51 -11.19
CA TYR A 329 -14.36 -6.39 -12.06
C TYR A 329 -14.54 -5.11 -11.23
N LYS A 330 -15.30 -5.19 -10.13
CA LYS A 330 -15.51 -4.06 -9.22
C LYS A 330 -14.22 -3.67 -8.51
N GLN A 331 -13.40 -4.64 -8.09
CA GLN A 331 -12.06 -4.36 -7.56
C GLN A 331 -11.24 -3.56 -8.56
N GLY A 332 -11.26 -3.95 -9.85
CA GLY A 332 -10.52 -3.27 -10.91
C GLY A 332 -10.98 -1.85 -11.13
N LEU A 333 -12.29 -1.63 -11.23
CA LEU A 333 -12.85 -0.29 -11.39
C LEU A 333 -12.50 0.62 -10.21
N TYR A 334 -12.68 0.12 -8.97
CA TYR A 334 -12.36 0.88 -7.75
C TYR A 334 -10.87 1.19 -7.65
N HIS A 335 -10.00 0.18 -7.81
CA HIS A 335 -8.55 0.36 -7.77
C HIS A 335 -8.07 1.41 -8.77
N ASN A 336 -8.50 1.32 -10.03
CA ASN A 336 -8.01 2.18 -11.08
C ASN A 336 -8.46 3.64 -10.90
N GLN A 337 -9.75 3.87 -10.59
CA GLN A 337 -10.27 5.22 -10.32
C GLN A 337 -9.66 5.82 -9.05
N LEU A 338 -9.44 5.01 -8.00
CA LEU A 338 -8.77 5.43 -6.78
C LEU A 338 -7.33 5.88 -7.07
N ARG A 339 -6.55 5.08 -7.81
CA ARG A 339 -5.17 5.40 -8.19
C ARG A 339 -5.10 6.66 -9.07
N GLU A 340 -6.00 6.81 -10.02
CA GLU A 340 -6.07 8.02 -10.84
C GLU A 340 -6.28 9.27 -9.98
N TRP A 341 -7.27 9.24 -9.09
CA TRP A 341 -7.54 10.35 -8.19
C TRP A 341 -6.35 10.65 -7.26
N THR A 342 -5.86 9.64 -6.55
CA THR A 342 -4.81 9.84 -5.55
C THR A 342 -3.49 10.29 -6.18
N ASN A 343 -3.12 9.78 -7.35
CA ASN A 343 -1.94 10.24 -8.08
C ASN A 343 -2.08 11.69 -8.55
N LYS A 344 -3.27 12.09 -9.02
CA LYS A 344 -3.54 13.47 -9.45
C LYS A 344 -3.45 14.46 -8.29
N GLU A 345 -3.96 14.08 -7.12
CA GLU A 345 -4.00 14.96 -5.94
C GLU A 345 -2.71 14.88 -5.09
N GLY A 346 -1.71 14.10 -5.48
CA GLY A 346 -0.49 13.92 -4.70
C GLY A 346 -0.73 13.23 -3.36
N ILE A 347 -1.62 12.24 -3.33
CA ILE A 347 -1.96 11.45 -2.15
C ILE A 347 -1.32 10.08 -2.28
N SER A 348 -0.45 9.69 -1.35
CA SER A 348 -0.06 8.27 -1.24
C SER A 348 -1.25 7.44 -0.80
N CYS A 349 -1.45 6.30 -1.48
CA CYS A 349 -2.49 5.35 -1.15
C CYS A 349 -1.86 3.97 -0.96
N PHE A 350 -1.84 3.50 0.28
CA PHE A 350 -1.44 2.14 0.64
C PHE A 350 -2.62 1.21 0.37
N TYR A 351 -2.72 0.74 -0.88
CA TYR A 351 -3.81 -0.15 -1.27
C TYR A 351 -3.71 -1.48 -0.52
N PHE A 352 -4.79 -1.94 0.03
CA PHE A 352 -4.93 -3.21 0.73
C PHE A 352 -5.58 -4.22 -0.19
N GLU A 353 -4.85 -5.24 -0.73
CA GLU A 353 -3.45 -5.50 -0.43
C GLU A 353 -2.73 -6.13 -1.64
N ALA A 354 -1.45 -6.47 -1.47
CA ALA A 354 -0.65 -7.01 -2.58
C ALA A 354 -1.11 -8.40 -3.04
N PHE A 355 -1.20 -9.36 -2.13
CA PHE A 355 -1.55 -10.76 -2.38
C PHE A 355 -2.68 -11.18 -1.45
N ASP A 356 -3.52 -12.10 -1.88
CA ASP A 356 -4.48 -12.78 -1.02
C ASP A 356 -3.78 -13.47 0.15
N GLU A 357 -4.37 -13.43 1.35
CA GLU A 357 -3.80 -13.97 2.59
C GLU A 357 -4.82 -14.79 3.37
N HIS A 358 -4.83 -16.09 3.16
CA HIS A 358 -5.83 -17.02 3.70
C HIS A 358 -5.75 -17.25 5.22
N TRP A 359 -4.80 -16.66 5.92
CA TRP A 359 -4.71 -16.72 7.38
C TRP A 359 -5.68 -15.75 8.09
N LYS A 360 -6.15 -14.72 7.39
CA LYS A 360 -6.98 -13.66 7.97
C LYS A 360 -8.37 -14.15 8.39
N ASP A 361 -8.92 -15.08 7.60
CA ASP A 361 -10.15 -15.79 7.92
C ASP A 361 -9.95 -17.29 7.59
N ALA A 362 -9.02 -17.93 8.31
CA ALA A 362 -8.55 -19.27 8.01
C ALA A 362 -9.66 -20.36 8.13
N GLN A 363 -10.71 -20.08 8.89
CA GLN A 363 -11.84 -20.99 9.07
C GLN A 363 -12.91 -20.83 7.98
N ASN A 364 -12.84 -19.77 7.21
CA ASN A 364 -13.80 -19.45 6.15
C ASN A 364 -13.06 -19.09 4.85
N ALA A 365 -12.74 -20.09 4.05
CA ALA A 365 -11.96 -19.91 2.82
C ALA A 365 -12.53 -18.86 1.86
N ASN A 366 -13.85 -18.63 1.89
CA ASN A 366 -14.56 -17.65 1.07
C ASN A 366 -14.89 -16.35 1.83
N GLY A 367 -14.26 -16.13 2.98
CA GLY A 367 -14.37 -14.87 3.73
C GLY A 367 -13.66 -13.74 3.03
N SER A 368 -14.24 -12.55 3.05
CA SER A 368 -13.70 -11.39 2.32
C SER A 368 -12.28 -11.03 2.74
N GLU A 369 -11.92 -11.20 4.00
CA GLU A 369 -10.60 -10.84 4.53
C GLU A 369 -9.45 -11.60 3.84
N ASN A 370 -9.72 -12.77 3.27
CA ASN A 370 -8.75 -13.57 2.54
C ASN A 370 -8.47 -13.11 1.11
N HIS A 371 -9.29 -12.18 0.56
CA HIS A 371 -9.39 -11.96 -0.90
C HIS A 371 -9.23 -10.48 -1.33
N PHE A 372 -8.55 -9.66 -0.56
CA PHE A 372 -8.26 -8.27 -0.92
C PHE A 372 -7.08 -8.08 -1.88
N GLY A 373 -6.27 -9.12 -2.11
CA GLY A 373 -5.07 -9.06 -2.93
C GLY A 373 -5.32 -8.59 -4.35
N LEU A 374 -4.34 -7.91 -4.95
CA LEU A 374 -4.25 -7.69 -6.39
C LEU A 374 -3.77 -8.96 -7.11
N PHE A 375 -3.15 -9.86 -6.37
CA PHE A 375 -2.78 -11.20 -6.83
C PHE A 375 -3.43 -12.26 -5.94
N THR A 376 -3.72 -13.42 -6.52
CA THR A 376 -4.08 -14.61 -5.73
C THR A 376 -2.89 -15.09 -4.90
N THR A 377 -3.14 -16.01 -3.95
CA THR A 377 -2.07 -16.65 -3.17
C THR A 377 -1.05 -17.36 -4.07
N LYS A 378 -1.44 -17.79 -5.26
CA LYS A 378 -0.55 -18.44 -6.25
C LYS A 378 0.25 -17.43 -7.09
N GLY A 379 -0.11 -16.15 -7.07
CA GLY A 379 0.52 -15.11 -7.87
C GLY A 379 -0.20 -14.83 -9.18
N GLU A 380 -1.42 -15.34 -9.39
CA GLU A 380 -2.22 -14.94 -10.55
C GLU A 380 -2.65 -13.49 -10.38
N ALA A 381 -2.43 -12.68 -11.40
CA ALA A 381 -2.82 -11.29 -11.44
C ALA A 381 -4.34 -11.18 -11.61
N LYS A 382 -5.01 -10.49 -10.69
CA LYS A 382 -6.44 -10.21 -10.79
C LYS A 382 -6.72 -9.07 -11.80
N PHE A 383 -7.97 -8.91 -12.19
CA PHE A 383 -8.41 -7.98 -13.23
C PHE A 383 -7.84 -6.55 -13.13
N PRO A 384 -7.68 -5.93 -11.93
CA PRO A 384 -7.09 -4.59 -11.82
C PRO A 384 -5.74 -4.41 -12.54
N ILE A 385 -4.97 -5.48 -12.66
CA ILE A 385 -3.59 -5.45 -13.15
C ILE A 385 -3.32 -6.36 -14.35
N TRP A 386 -4.37 -6.88 -15.01
CA TRP A 386 -4.22 -7.71 -16.23
C TRP A 386 -3.42 -7.00 -17.32
N ASN A 387 -3.63 -5.70 -17.47
CA ASN A 387 -2.91 -4.89 -18.45
C ASN A 387 -1.38 -4.86 -18.22
N LEU A 388 -0.92 -5.10 -16.98
CA LEU A 388 0.51 -5.20 -16.69
C LEU A 388 1.08 -6.54 -17.18
N VAL A 389 0.29 -7.63 -17.07
CA VAL A 389 0.64 -8.93 -17.65
C VAL A 389 0.73 -8.81 -19.17
N ASP A 390 -0.27 -8.18 -19.82
CA ASP A 390 -0.28 -8.00 -21.28
C ASP A 390 0.90 -7.18 -21.81
N ARG A 391 1.44 -6.30 -20.97
CA ARG A 391 2.62 -5.49 -21.29
C ARG A 391 3.94 -6.19 -21.00
N GLY A 392 3.92 -7.44 -20.53
CA GLY A 392 5.10 -8.20 -20.20
C GLY A 392 5.86 -7.72 -18.95
N ILE A 393 5.22 -6.94 -18.08
CA ILE A 393 5.87 -6.34 -16.90
C ILE A 393 6.43 -7.40 -15.94
N PHE A 394 5.84 -8.58 -15.93
CA PHE A 394 6.21 -9.69 -15.05
C PHE A 394 7.02 -10.80 -15.75
N GLU A 395 7.51 -10.57 -16.97
CA GLU A 395 8.34 -11.56 -17.67
C GLU A 395 9.57 -11.96 -16.84
N GLY A 396 9.77 -13.26 -16.67
CA GLY A 396 10.85 -13.83 -15.87
C GLY A 396 10.64 -13.77 -14.35
N LEU A 397 9.51 -13.20 -13.88
CA LEU A 397 9.12 -13.22 -12.47
C LEU A 397 8.17 -14.38 -12.19
N SER A 398 8.23 -14.87 -10.96
CA SER A 398 7.38 -15.97 -10.51
C SER A 398 7.08 -15.85 -9.02
N ARG A 399 5.99 -16.46 -8.58
CA ARG A 399 5.66 -16.65 -7.16
C ARG A 399 5.53 -18.15 -6.90
N ASN A 400 6.30 -18.70 -5.93
CA ASN A 400 6.39 -20.15 -5.69
C ASN A 400 6.69 -20.95 -6.97
N GLN A 401 7.58 -20.46 -7.84
CA GLN A 401 7.95 -21.06 -9.13
C GLN A 401 6.82 -21.05 -10.19
N HIS A 402 5.65 -20.45 -9.89
CA HIS A 402 4.61 -20.24 -10.88
C HIS A 402 4.81 -18.88 -11.55
N PRO A 403 4.86 -18.80 -12.88
CA PRO A 403 4.90 -17.52 -13.60
C PRO A 403 3.65 -16.71 -13.30
N ILE A 404 3.75 -15.39 -13.41
CA ILE A 404 2.60 -14.51 -13.21
C ILE A 404 1.70 -14.58 -14.43
N THR A 405 0.50 -15.12 -14.23
CA THR A 405 -0.56 -15.24 -15.24
C THR A 405 -1.78 -14.44 -14.81
N LYS A 406 -2.79 -14.33 -15.64
CA LYS A 406 -4.07 -13.70 -15.29
C LYS A 406 -5.02 -14.71 -14.66
N THR A 407 -5.86 -14.28 -13.73
CA THR A 407 -7.07 -15.02 -13.35
C THR A 407 -7.99 -15.22 -14.57
N TYR A 408 -8.86 -16.20 -14.53
CA TYR A 408 -9.78 -16.57 -15.64
C TYR A 408 -9.07 -16.79 -16.98
N ASP A 409 -7.80 -17.19 -16.98
CA ASP A 409 -6.94 -17.30 -18.18
C ASP A 409 -6.93 -16.02 -19.04
N GLY A 410 -7.30 -14.87 -18.46
CA GLY A 410 -7.43 -13.59 -19.12
C GLY A 410 -8.70 -13.42 -19.95
N ASP A 411 -9.67 -14.32 -19.81
CA ASP A 411 -10.95 -14.25 -20.48
C ASP A 411 -11.91 -13.30 -19.74
N TYR A 412 -12.20 -12.17 -20.40
CA TYR A 412 -13.08 -11.13 -19.86
C TYR A 412 -14.54 -11.58 -19.78
N GLU A 413 -15.02 -12.38 -20.71
CA GLU A 413 -16.41 -12.85 -20.72
C GLU A 413 -16.65 -13.80 -19.54
N THR A 414 -15.72 -14.73 -19.30
CA THR A 414 -15.75 -15.63 -18.14
C THR A 414 -15.72 -14.85 -16.81
N LEU A 415 -14.89 -13.82 -16.71
CA LEU A 415 -14.89 -12.93 -15.54
C LEU A 415 -16.27 -12.29 -15.32
N MET A 416 -16.90 -11.79 -16.40
CA MET A 416 -18.17 -11.08 -16.31
C MET A 416 -19.36 -11.98 -15.96
N GLU A 417 -19.30 -13.29 -16.18
CA GLU A 417 -20.33 -14.25 -15.76
C GLU A 417 -20.53 -14.29 -14.24
N GLU A 418 -19.48 -13.98 -13.45
CA GLU A 418 -19.53 -13.97 -12.00
C GLU A 418 -19.93 -12.60 -11.41
N VAL A 419 -20.02 -11.57 -12.23
CA VAL A 419 -20.25 -10.19 -11.77
C VAL A 419 -21.74 -9.94 -11.48
N LEU A 420 -22.05 -9.58 -10.25
CA LEU A 420 -23.41 -9.29 -9.80
C LEU A 420 -23.67 -7.79 -9.74
N VAL A 421 -24.87 -7.39 -10.22
CA VAL A 421 -25.34 -6.01 -10.06
C VAL A 421 -25.67 -5.74 -8.58
N PRO A 422 -25.25 -4.58 -8.02
CA PRO A 422 -25.68 -4.18 -6.68
C PRO A 422 -27.19 -4.15 -6.52
N ASN A 423 -27.69 -4.45 -5.34
CA ASN A 423 -29.12 -4.50 -5.08
C ASN A 423 -29.78 -3.12 -5.22
N THR A 424 -31.07 -3.11 -5.55
CA THR A 424 -31.95 -1.91 -5.51
C THR A 424 -32.46 -1.66 -4.09
N GLU A 425 -32.77 -2.75 -3.36
CA GLU A 425 -33.24 -2.73 -1.98
C GLU A 425 -32.35 -3.66 -1.14
N TYR A 426 -32.23 -3.36 0.14
CA TYR A 426 -31.62 -4.27 1.13
C TYR A 426 -32.72 -4.62 2.13
N ASP A 427 -32.96 -5.89 2.33
CA ASP A 427 -33.66 -6.38 3.50
C ASP A 427 -32.84 -6.02 4.75
N ARG A 428 -33.45 -5.28 5.66
CA ARG A 428 -32.81 -4.86 6.92
C ARG A 428 -32.95 -5.94 7.97
#